data_1e5a3d198119f0b9ef4b978982256edd
#
_entry.id   1e5a3d198119f0b9ef4b978982256edd
#
_cell.length_a   1.000
_cell.length_b   1.000
_cell.length_c   1.000
_cell.angle_alpha   90.00
_cell.angle_beta   90.00
_cell.angle_gamma   90.00
#
_symmetry.space_group_name_H-M   'P 1'
#
loop_
_entity.id
_entity.type
_entity.pdbx_description
1 polymer ?
#
loop_
_entity_poly.entity_id
_entity_poly.type
_entity_poly.pdbx_seq_one_letter_code
_entity_poly.pdbx_strand_id
1 'polypeptide(L)'
;MPFKIKNMYYTFRLFIFLLILVSCNTSSHRKTDWEDQNLHGQVKSIIVTQYKVYDSIKNDDGTPYMDQERLSVSSFNNKGFLTEFTDSISNKQKSRSVYSYLKDNVVEIVSYRVGRRTSKNILKYNDKGEVIDEEMLVYVLVNEKDNSYIKETSYKLVNKYDKRGNKIRKEELSSEVEGLVKGFTEFKYDEKGDIIEIVSDYEEYEMKRKFKSNDKRDVLSLKLYDLEDNLMSEYLITNYVYDKNHNWISRKIEVRDKNNNYKETQIEKRIISYYK
;
A
#
# COMPACT_ATOMS: atom_id res chain seq x y z
N MET A 1 -44.05 40.01 -33.43
CA MET A 1 -43.08 39.78 -32.35
C MET A 1 -42.49 38.37 -32.40
N PRO A 2 -41.39 38.12 -33.15
CA PRO A 2 -40.75 36.77 -33.11
C PRO A 2 -39.25 36.85 -32.65
N PHE A 3 -38.85 37.90 -31.97
CA PHE A 3 -37.40 38.09 -31.67
C PHE A 3 -36.93 37.54 -30.32
N LYS A 4 -37.81 37.10 -29.39
CA LYS A 4 -37.43 36.66 -28.06
C LYS A 4 -37.05 35.15 -27.93
N ILE A 5 -37.48 34.31 -28.88
CA ILE A 5 -37.30 32.84 -28.77
C ILE A 5 -35.90 32.40 -29.26
N LYS A 6 -35.31 33.09 -30.27
CA LYS A 6 -34.01 32.73 -30.83
C LYS A 6 -32.86 32.96 -29.84
N ASN A 7 -32.90 34.02 -29.01
CA ASN A 7 -31.84 34.33 -28.03
C ASN A 7 -31.85 33.33 -26.86
N MET A 8 -33.01 32.76 -26.51
CA MET A 8 -33.07 31.80 -25.38
C MET A 8 -32.47 30.44 -25.78
N TYR A 9 -32.52 30.05 -27.07
CA TYR A 9 -31.87 28.84 -27.56
C TYR A 9 -30.35 28.94 -27.61
N TYR A 10 -29.80 30.11 -27.90
CA TYR A 10 -28.34 30.35 -27.90
C TYR A 10 -27.77 30.40 -26.50
N THR A 11 -28.44 31.03 -25.53
CA THR A 11 -28.01 31.05 -24.15
C THR A 11 -28.12 29.68 -23.49
N PHE A 12 -29.14 28.87 -23.83
CA PHE A 12 -29.29 27.50 -23.31
C PHE A 12 -28.22 26.55 -23.88
N ARG A 13 -27.89 26.67 -25.18
CA ARG A 13 -26.81 25.89 -25.81
C ARG A 13 -25.43 26.28 -25.28
N LEU A 14 -25.21 27.59 -25.02
CA LEU A 14 -23.94 28.07 -24.44
C LEU A 14 -23.79 27.55 -23.00
N PHE A 15 -24.88 27.51 -22.23
CA PHE A 15 -24.87 27.00 -20.87
C PHE A 15 -24.62 25.49 -20.78
N ILE A 16 -25.19 24.70 -21.71
CA ILE A 16 -24.92 23.26 -21.84
C ILE A 16 -23.47 23.03 -22.27
N PHE A 17 -22.93 23.85 -23.17
CA PHE A 17 -21.52 23.75 -23.59
C PHE A 17 -20.53 24.12 -22.47
N LEU A 18 -20.87 25.10 -21.62
CA LEU A 18 -20.10 25.44 -20.43
C LEU A 18 -20.17 24.33 -19.36
N LEU A 19 -21.32 23.67 -19.18
CA LEU A 19 -21.46 22.53 -18.26
C LEU A 19 -20.66 21.31 -18.71
N ILE A 20 -20.52 21.09 -20.03
CA ILE A 20 -19.69 20.00 -20.58
C ILE A 20 -18.20 20.30 -20.41
N LEU A 21 -17.78 21.58 -20.42
CA LEU A 21 -16.39 21.95 -20.18
C LEU A 21 -15.97 21.88 -18.72
N VAL A 22 -16.92 21.91 -17.77
CA VAL A 22 -16.64 21.79 -16.33
C VAL A 22 -16.61 20.31 -15.89
N SER A 23 -17.12 19.38 -16.68
CA SER A 23 -17.19 17.95 -16.32
C SER A 23 -16.00 17.09 -16.80
N CYS A 24 -14.95 17.70 -17.41
CA CYS A 24 -13.77 16.98 -17.89
C CYS A 24 -12.48 17.53 -17.33
N ASN A 25 -12.40 17.68 -16.00
CA ASN A 25 -11.12 17.80 -15.32
C ASN A 25 -11.06 16.75 -14.19
N THR A 26 -11.22 15.48 -14.54
CA THR A 26 -10.51 14.43 -13.82
C THR A 26 -9.07 14.53 -14.30
N SER A 27 -8.29 15.45 -13.74
CA SER A 27 -6.84 15.39 -13.86
C SER A 27 -6.44 14.03 -13.30
N SER A 28 -6.10 13.11 -14.22
CA SER A 28 -5.47 11.84 -13.86
C SER A 28 -4.10 12.20 -13.27
N HIS A 29 -4.06 12.41 -11.96
CA HIS A 29 -2.81 12.64 -11.25
C HIS A 29 -2.44 11.33 -10.54
N ARG A 30 -1.15 11.13 -10.37
CA ARG A 30 -0.64 10.04 -9.54
C ARG A 30 -1.25 10.16 -8.14
N LYS A 31 -1.91 9.09 -7.67
CA LYS A 31 -2.39 9.01 -6.29
C LYS A 31 -1.22 9.23 -5.33
N THR A 32 -1.48 9.96 -4.28
CA THR A 32 -0.54 10.13 -3.18
C THR A 32 -0.54 8.90 -2.28
N ASP A 33 0.52 8.71 -1.51
CA ASP A 33 0.55 7.63 -0.53
C ASP A 33 -0.47 7.85 0.61
N TRP A 34 -0.93 9.10 0.84
CA TRP A 34 -2.06 9.38 1.73
C TRP A 34 -3.37 8.77 1.19
N GLU A 35 -3.66 8.96 -0.10
CA GLU A 35 -4.85 8.42 -0.76
C GLU A 35 -4.83 6.88 -0.80
N ASP A 36 -3.68 6.29 -1.12
CA ASP A 36 -3.52 4.83 -1.17
C ASP A 36 -3.67 4.19 0.22
N GLN A 37 -3.24 4.88 1.29
CA GLN A 37 -3.37 4.42 2.66
C GLN A 37 -4.66 4.87 3.35
N ASN A 38 -5.59 5.51 2.62
CA ASN A 38 -6.85 6.06 3.15
C ASN A 38 -6.61 6.99 4.35
N LEU A 39 -5.64 7.90 4.25
CA LEU A 39 -5.29 8.87 5.28
C LEU A 39 -5.97 10.20 5.05
N HIS A 40 -6.49 10.77 6.11
CA HIS A 40 -7.19 12.05 6.11
C HIS A 40 -6.36 13.15 6.77
N GLY A 41 -6.40 14.35 6.19
CA GLY A 41 -5.57 15.49 6.61
C GLY A 41 -4.14 15.42 6.07
N GLN A 42 -3.35 16.45 6.38
CA GLN A 42 -1.97 16.54 5.94
C GLN A 42 -1.04 15.78 6.88
N VAL A 43 -0.98 14.46 6.72
CA VAL A 43 -0.19 13.56 7.59
C VAL A 43 1.30 13.75 7.32
N LYS A 44 2.06 14.04 8.38
CA LYS A 44 3.53 14.17 8.34
C LYS A 44 4.22 12.85 8.61
N SER A 45 3.73 12.10 9.60
CA SER A 45 4.28 10.79 9.93
C SER A 45 3.28 9.91 10.64
N ILE A 46 3.46 8.60 10.54
CA ILE A 46 2.71 7.57 11.26
C ILE A 46 3.72 6.63 11.92
N ILE A 47 3.56 6.42 13.21
CA ILE A 47 4.22 5.35 13.96
C ILE A 47 3.16 4.28 14.22
N VAL A 48 3.39 3.06 13.75
CA VAL A 48 2.51 1.91 14.03
C VAL A 48 3.25 0.96 14.95
N THR A 49 2.64 0.65 16.08
CA THR A 49 3.14 -0.37 17.02
C THR A 49 2.14 -1.52 17.07
N GLN A 50 2.62 -2.73 16.84
CA GLN A 50 1.85 -3.95 16.96
C GLN A 50 2.27 -4.70 18.22
N TYR A 51 1.29 -5.07 19.02
CA TYR A 51 1.46 -5.82 20.27
C TYR A 51 0.78 -7.16 20.16
N LYS A 52 1.44 -8.23 20.59
CA LYS A 52 0.81 -9.50 20.89
C LYS A 52 0.24 -9.47 22.31
N VAL A 53 -1.00 -9.94 22.47
CA VAL A 53 -1.72 -9.96 23.74
C VAL A 53 -1.68 -11.37 24.31
N TYR A 54 -1.31 -11.47 25.58
CA TYR A 54 -1.29 -12.72 26.33
C TYR A 54 -2.39 -12.72 27.38
N ASP A 55 -3.57 -13.23 27.03
CA ASP A 55 -4.76 -13.21 27.91
C ASP A 55 -4.56 -13.98 29.22
N SER A 56 -3.68 -14.99 29.23
CA SER A 56 -3.33 -15.80 30.40
C SER A 56 -2.35 -15.13 31.35
N ILE A 57 -1.67 -14.07 30.92
CA ILE A 57 -0.69 -13.34 31.72
C ILE A 57 -1.27 -11.94 32.00
N LYS A 58 -1.26 -11.56 33.27
CA LYS A 58 -1.79 -10.25 33.71
C LYS A 58 -0.67 -9.38 34.27
N ASN A 59 -0.77 -8.09 34.02
CA ASN A 59 0.00 -7.06 34.72
C ASN A 59 -0.52 -6.88 36.15
N ASP A 60 0.19 -6.14 36.98
CA ASP A 60 -0.18 -5.86 38.39
C ASP A 60 -1.54 -5.15 38.52
N ASP A 61 -1.97 -4.41 37.50
CA ASP A 61 -3.27 -3.72 37.41
C ASP A 61 -4.40 -4.62 36.87
N GLY A 62 -4.13 -5.90 36.62
CA GLY A 62 -5.10 -6.87 36.09
C GLY A 62 -5.32 -6.81 34.59
N THR A 63 -4.66 -5.89 33.86
CA THR A 63 -4.73 -5.83 32.38
C THR A 63 -3.94 -6.99 31.75
N PRO A 64 -4.32 -7.45 30.52
CA PRO A 64 -3.55 -8.46 29.80
C PRO A 64 -2.13 -7.98 29.54
N TYR A 65 -1.14 -8.87 29.69
CA TYR A 65 0.23 -8.58 29.29
C TYR A 65 0.33 -8.45 27.78
N MET A 66 1.08 -7.43 27.32
CA MET A 66 1.30 -7.15 25.89
C MET A 66 2.79 -7.06 25.61
N ASP A 67 3.26 -7.76 24.58
CA ASP A 67 4.61 -7.67 24.07
C ASP A 67 4.65 -6.98 22.72
N GLN A 68 5.59 -6.07 22.54
CA GLN A 68 5.76 -5.35 21.28
C GLN A 68 6.45 -6.27 20.26
N GLU A 69 5.71 -6.67 19.22
CA GLU A 69 6.26 -7.50 18.15
C GLU A 69 6.83 -6.69 16.99
N ARG A 70 6.18 -5.58 16.64
CA ARG A 70 6.57 -4.79 15.47
C ARG A 70 6.42 -3.30 15.72
N LEU A 71 7.36 -2.54 15.17
CA LEU A 71 7.32 -1.09 15.11
C LEU A 71 7.61 -0.65 13.69
N SER A 72 6.71 0.12 13.07
CA SER A 72 6.97 0.73 11.78
C SER A 72 6.74 2.24 11.83
N VAL A 73 7.52 2.98 11.03
CA VAL A 73 7.41 4.44 10.90
C VAL A 73 7.35 4.79 9.43
N SER A 74 6.33 5.52 9.04
CA SER A 74 6.17 6.14 7.72
C SER A 74 6.31 7.65 7.83
N SER A 75 7.11 8.27 6.98
CA SER A 75 7.27 9.72 6.89
C SER A 75 6.85 10.19 5.49
N PHE A 76 6.12 11.30 5.42
CA PHE A 76 5.59 11.84 4.17
C PHE A 76 6.08 13.27 3.95
N ASN A 77 6.15 13.70 2.70
CA ASN A 77 6.30 15.12 2.37
C ASN A 77 4.93 15.83 2.44
N ASN A 78 4.93 17.16 2.33
CA ASN A 78 3.72 17.98 2.41
C ASN A 78 2.75 17.81 1.21
N LYS A 79 3.14 17.05 0.20
CA LYS A 79 2.30 16.65 -0.95
C LYS A 79 1.67 15.27 -0.77
N GLY A 80 1.93 14.58 0.34
CA GLY A 80 1.36 13.27 0.65
C GLY A 80 2.14 12.07 0.12
N PHE A 81 3.35 12.29 -0.38
CA PHE A 81 4.20 11.20 -0.86
C PHE A 81 5.16 10.71 0.23
N LEU A 82 5.29 9.40 0.34
CA LEU A 82 6.17 8.73 1.29
C LEU A 82 7.64 9.07 1.01
N THR A 83 8.36 9.54 2.02
CA THR A 83 9.78 9.87 1.92
C THR A 83 10.67 8.84 2.59
N GLU A 84 10.18 8.21 3.63
CA GLU A 84 10.89 7.17 4.36
C GLU A 84 9.91 6.19 4.99
N PHE A 85 10.27 4.92 4.96
CA PHE A 85 9.62 3.85 5.71
C PHE A 85 10.66 3.06 6.48
N THR A 86 10.43 2.84 7.77
CA THR A 86 11.24 1.95 8.61
C THR A 86 10.36 0.89 9.23
N ASP A 87 10.89 -0.30 9.38
CA ASP A 87 10.21 -1.43 10.01
C ASP A 87 11.16 -2.21 10.90
N SER A 88 10.69 -2.59 12.08
CA SER A 88 11.46 -3.33 13.07
C SER A 88 10.62 -4.43 13.67
N ILE A 89 11.09 -5.67 13.60
CA ILE A 89 10.43 -6.84 14.17
C ILE A 89 11.20 -7.25 15.42
N SER A 90 10.50 -7.39 16.56
CA SER A 90 11.07 -7.79 17.86
C SER A 90 12.36 -7.01 18.22
N ASN A 91 12.43 -5.73 17.84
CA ASN A 91 13.59 -4.84 18.02
C ASN A 91 14.92 -5.33 17.42
N LYS A 92 14.93 -6.45 16.67
CA LYS A 92 16.15 -7.09 16.16
C LYS A 92 16.40 -6.87 14.67
N GLN A 93 15.34 -6.85 13.85
CA GLN A 93 15.49 -6.63 12.41
C GLN A 93 14.98 -5.23 12.06
N LYS A 94 15.90 -4.38 11.59
CA LYS A 94 15.54 -3.05 11.08
C LYS A 94 15.67 -3.04 9.57
N SER A 95 14.57 -2.75 8.89
CA SER A 95 14.56 -2.39 7.48
C SER A 95 14.27 -0.91 7.33
N ARG A 96 14.76 -0.29 6.26
CA ARG A 96 14.55 1.11 5.95
C ARG A 96 14.47 1.26 4.44
N SER A 97 13.47 1.98 3.95
CA SER A 97 13.35 2.37 2.54
C SER A 97 13.29 3.88 2.44
N VAL A 98 14.09 4.46 1.56
CA VAL A 98 14.15 5.89 1.29
C VAL A 98 13.63 6.14 -0.10
N TYR A 99 12.72 7.11 -0.26
CA TYR A 99 12.03 7.45 -1.49
C TYR A 99 12.52 8.80 -1.99
N SER A 100 13.06 8.84 -3.19
CA SER A 100 13.55 10.05 -3.86
C SER A 100 12.70 10.31 -5.10
N TYR A 101 12.09 11.49 -5.15
CA TYR A 101 11.25 11.95 -6.27
C TYR A 101 12.12 12.78 -7.19
N LEU A 102 12.52 12.19 -8.32
CA LEU A 102 13.39 12.79 -9.31
C LEU A 102 12.58 13.56 -10.37
N LYS A 103 13.27 14.21 -11.32
CA LYS A 103 12.63 14.81 -12.49
C LYS A 103 12.00 13.72 -13.37
N ASP A 104 11.14 14.13 -14.31
CA ASP A 104 10.55 13.28 -15.34
C ASP A 104 9.69 12.13 -14.79
N ASN A 105 8.97 12.38 -13.68
CA ASN A 105 8.10 11.40 -13.03
C ASN A 105 8.80 10.09 -12.62
N VAL A 106 10.08 10.17 -12.25
CA VAL A 106 10.87 9.04 -11.77
C VAL A 106 10.90 9.02 -10.25
N VAL A 107 10.67 7.86 -9.65
CA VAL A 107 10.85 7.59 -8.22
C VAL A 107 11.93 6.55 -8.04
N GLU A 108 12.90 6.87 -7.20
CA GLU A 108 13.92 5.94 -6.75
C GLU A 108 13.62 5.51 -5.32
N ILE A 109 13.61 4.20 -5.06
CA ILE A 109 13.43 3.63 -3.73
C ILE A 109 14.68 2.83 -3.39
N VAL A 110 15.41 3.23 -2.36
CA VAL A 110 16.58 2.49 -1.87
C VAL A 110 16.24 1.83 -0.55
N SER A 111 16.37 0.51 -0.51
CA SER A 111 16.06 -0.28 0.68
C SER A 111 17.34 -0.78 1.37
N TYR A 112 17.27 -0.78 2.70
CA TYR A 112 18.34 -1.20 3.59
C TYR A 112 17.81 -2.23 4.59
N ARG A 113 18.64 -3.17 4.98
CA ARG A 113 18.35 -4.11 6.07
C ARG A 113 19.55 -4.13 7.03
N VAL A 114 19.30 -3.86 8.32
CA VAL A 114 20.37 -3.75 9.35
C VAL A 114 21.50 -2.81 8.90
N GLY A 115 21.11 -1.65 8.31
CA GLY A 115 22.06 -0.63 7.80
C GLY A 115 22.70 -0.94 6.45
N ARG A 116 22.54 -2.14 5.91
CA ARG A 116 23.11 -2.57 4.62
C ARG A 116 22.11 -2.37 3.49
N ARG A 117 22.57 -1.84 2.36
CA ARG A 117 21.74 -1.68 1.15
C ARG A 117 21.40 -3.05 0.60
N THR A 118 20.11 -3.31 0.35
CA THR A 118 19.62 -4.60 -0.16
C THR A 118 19.01 -4.49 -1.56
N SER A 119 18.36 -3.37 -1.87
CA SER A 119 17.78 -3.17 -3.19
C SER A 119 17.66 -1.70 -3.56
N LYS A 120 17.50 -1.47 -4.85
CA LYS A 120 17.13 -0.18 -5.43
C LYS A 120 16.05 -0.43 -6.48
N ASN A 121 14.89 0.21 -6.32
CA ASN A 121 13.84 0.21 -7.32
C ASN A 121 13.80 1.56 -8.01
N ILE A 122 13.67 1.56 -9.33
CA ILE A 122 13.50 2.73 -10.16
C ILE A 122 12.14 2.59 -10.85
N LEU A 123 11.21 3.50 -10.57
CA LEU A 123 9.87 3.51 -11.12
C LEU A 123 9.69 4.77 -11.97
N LYS A 124 9.25 4.60 -13.21
CA LYS A 124 8.87 5.70 -14.10
C LYS A 124 7.35 5.72 -14.28
N TYR A 125 6.77 6.89 -14.11
CA TYR A 125 5.32 7.09 -14.19
C TYR A 125 4.96 7.85 -15.47
N ASN A 126 3.77 7.54 -16.04
CA ASN A 126 3.16 8.39 -17.07
C ASN A 126 2.36 9.55 -16.42
N ASP A 127 1.78 10.42 -17.25
CA ASP A 127 1.00 11.57 -16.77
C ASP A 127 -0.32 11.16 -16.05
N LYS A 128 -0.75 9.92 -16.20
CA LYS A 128 -1.90 9.34 -15.47
C LYS A 128 -1.52 8.79 -14.09
N GLY A 129 -0.21 8.80 -13.73
CA GLY A 129 0.29 8.22 -12.50
C GLY A 129 0.44 6.69 -12.52
N GLU A 130 0.39 6.07 -13.70
CA GLU A 130 0.63 4.64 -13.87
C GLU A 130 2.13 4.38 -14.03
N VAL A 131 2.65 3.32 -13.40
CA VAL A 131 4.05 2.90 -13.56
C VAL A 131 4.21 2.23 -14.92
N ILE A 132 4.95 2.88 -15.82
CA ILE A 132 5.20 2.40 -17.19
C ILE A 132 6.51 1.65 -17.34
N ASP A 133 7.43 1.87 -16.39
CA ASP A 133 8.71 1.16 -16.35
C ASP A 133 9.12 0.98 -14.88
N GLU A 134 9.55 -0.22 -14.53
CA GLU A 134 10.00 -0.53 -13.18
C GLU A 134 11.18 -1.50 -13.25
N GLU A 135 12.32 -1.07 -12.72
CA GLU A 135 13.53 -1.88 -12.59
C GLU A 135 13.86 -2.06 -11.10
N MET A 136 14.11 -3.29 -10.70
CA MET A 136 14.61 -3.61 -9.37
C MET A 136 16.02 -4.17 -9.45
N LEU A 137 16.93 -3.53 -8.73
CA LEU A 137 18.31 -3.97 -8.55
C LEU A 137 18.47 -4.58 -7.16
N VAL A 138 18.89 -5.82 -7.07
CA VAL A 138 19.20 -6.49 -5.81
C VAL A 138 20.71 -6.45 -5.58
N TYR A 139 21.13 -6.19 -4.35
CA TYR A 139 22.54 -6.11 -3.97
C TYR A 139 22.91 -7.19 -2.99
N VAL A 140 23.98 -7.91 -3.26
CA VAL A 140 24.59 -8.86 -2.34
C VAL A 140 25.89 -8.26 -1.78
N LEU A 141 26.03 -8.34 -0.49
CA LEU A 141 27.24 -7.89 0.20
C LEU A 141 28.34 -8.93 -0.04
N VAL A 142 29.45 -8.50 -0.66
CA VAL A 142 30.59 -9.37 -0.97
C VAL A 142 31.66 -9.29 0.09
N ASN A 143 31.86 -8.11 0.68
CA ASN A 143 32.86 -7.91 1.70
C ASN A 143 32.29 -7.03 2.84
N GLU A 144 32.26 -7.60 4.04
CA GLU A 144 31.74 -6.89 5.22
C GLU A 144 32.66 -5.77 5.71
N LYS A 145 33.97 -5.83 5.41
CA LYS A 145 34.93 -4.86 5.93
C LYS A 145 34.89 -3.52 5.23
N ASP A 146 34.62 -3.51 3.93
CA ASP A 146 34.59 -2.29 3.11
C ASP A 146 33.18 -1.93 2.60
N ASN A 147 32.15 -2.69 3.00
CA ASN A 147 30.77 -2.55 2.52
C ASN A 147 30.67 -2.58 0.97
N SER A 148 31.51 -3.39 0.31
CA SER A 148 31.42 -3.53 -1.13
C SER A 148 30.21 -4.39 -1.53
N TYR A 149 29.43 -3.90 -2.51
CA TYR A 149 28.26 -4.57 -3.01
C TYR A 149 28.46 -4.97 -4.46
N ILE A 150 28.07 -6.20 -4.80
CA ILE A 150 27.90 -6.59 -6.19
C ILE A 150 26.40 -6.44 -6.54
N LYS A 151 26.13 -5.86 -7.71
CA LYS A 151 24.80 -5.96 -8.34
C LYS A 151 24.64 -7.39 -8.78
N GLU A 152 23.79 -8.15 -8.08
CA GLU A 152 23.63 -9.57 -8.39
C GLU A 152 22.59 -9.78 -9.49
N THR A 153 21.45 -9.10 -9.42
CA THR A 153 20.35 -9.34 -10.36
C THR A 153 19.57 -8.06 -10.62
N SER A 154 19.17 -7.84 -11.88
CA SER A 154 18.14 -6.85 -12.20
C SER A 154 16.87 -7.57 -12.67
N TYR A 155 15.73 -7.15 -12.14
CA TYR A 155 14.42 -7.63 -12.56
C TYR A 155 13.70 -6.50 -13.27
N LYS A 156 13.09 -6.81 -14.41
CA LYS A 156 12.15 -5.92 -15.07
C LYS A 156 10.75 -6.30 -14.65
N LEU A 157 9.99 -5.31 -14.19
CA LEU A 157 8.63 -5.49 -13.72
C LEU A 157 7.68 -4.79 -14.68
N VAL A 158 6.61 -5.48 -15.09
CA VAL A 158 5.59 -4.94 -15.99
C VAL A 158 4.27 -4.81 -15.26
N ASN A 159 3.70 -3.61 -15.26
CA ASN A 159 2.43 -3.32 -14.61
C ASN A 159 1.32 -3.17 -15.65
N LYS A 160 0.16 -3.78 -15.42
CA LYS A 160 -1.06 -3.65 -16.23
C LYS A 160 -2.15 -2.97 -15.43
N TYR A 161 -2.94 -2.12 -16.11
CA TYR A 161 -3.96 -1.30 -15.49
C TYR A 161 -5.32 -1.51 -16.16
N ASP A 162 -6.40 -1.34 -15.41
CA ASP A 162 -7.75 -1.29 -15.96
C ASP A 162 -8.07 0.12 -16.54
N LYS A 163 -9.28 0.28 -17.12
CA LYS A 163 -9.73 1.56 -17.69
C LYS A 163 -9.87 2.68 -16.64
N ARG A 164 -9.94 2.34 -15.34
CA ARG A 164 -10.04 3.27 -14.21
C ARG A 164 -8.68 3.65 -13.64
N GLY A 165 -7.59 3.07 -14.17
CA GLY A 165 -6.22 3.28 -13.69
C GLY A 165 -5.86 2.42 -12.46
N ASN A 166 -6.66 1.42 -12.11
CA ASN A 166 -6.30 0.49 -11.05
C ASN A 166 -5.30 -0.54 -11.60
N LYS A 167 -4.22 -0.80 -10.86
CA LYS A 167 -3.24 -1.84 -11.22
C LYS A 167 -3.89 -3.23 -11.07
N ILE A 168 -4.11 -3.92 -12.17
CA ILE A 168 -4.74 -5.25 -12.15
C ILE A 168 -3.72 -6.39 -12.15
N ARG A 169 -2.48 -6.15 -12.61
CA ARG A 169 -1.43 -7.18 -12.63
C ARG A 169 -0.05 -6.55 -12.63
N LYS A 170 0.88 -7.19 -11.93
CA LYS A 170 2.32 -6.92 -11.96
C LYS A 170 3.03 -8.24 -12.28
N GLU A 171 3.87 -8.24 -13.30
CA GLU A 171 4.65 -9.39 -13.76
C GLU A 171 6.13 -9.13 -13.55
N GLU A 172 6.86 -10.16 -13.07
CA GLU A 172 8.32 -10.18 -13.04
C GLU A 172 8.81 -10.93 -14.28
N LEU A 173 9.60 -10.26 -15.10
CA LEU A 173 10.17 -10.85 -16.32
C LEU A 173 11.55 -11.44 -16.04
N SER A 174 11.83 -12.56 -16.70
CA SER A 174 13.16 -13.18 -16.72
C SER A 174 14.18 -12.21 -17.32
N SER A 175 15.36 -12.15 -16.72
CA SER A 175 16.53 -11.48 -17.31
C SER A 175 17.26 -12.34 -18.36
N GLU A 176 16.99 -13.65 -18.38
CA GLU A 176 17.70 -14.62 -19.21
C GLU A 176 16.93 -14.98 -20.48
N VAL A 177 15.58 -15.00 -20.39
CA VAL A 177 14.70 -15.36 -21.50
C VAL A 177 13.72 -14.22 -21.73
N GLU A 178 13.82 -13.61 -22.91
CA GLU A 178 12.95 -12.49 -23.27
C GLU A 178 11.46 -12.89 -23.26
N GLY A 179 10.64 -12.12 -22.53
CA GLY A 179 9.19 -12.32 -22.42
C GLY A 179 8.74 -13.44 -21.50
N LEU A 180 9.67 -14.20 -20.88
CA LEU A 180 9.30 -15.22 -19.89
C LEU A 180 8.91 -14.55 -18.58
N VAL A 181 7.69 -14.83 -18.10
CA VAL A 181 7.20 -14.38 -16.78
C VAL A 181 7.65 -15.38 -15.73
N LYS A 182 8.43 -14.92 -14.74
CA LYS A 182 8.89 -15.73 -13.58
C LYS A 182 7.88 -15.74 -12.44
N GLY A 183 7.06 -14.73 -12.35
CA GLY A 183 6.02 -14.65 -11.33
C GLY A 183 5.13 -13.42 -11.54
N PHE A 184 4.01 -13.40 -10.85
CA PHE A 184 3.08 -12.29 -10.97
C PHE A 184 2.32 -12.01 -9.68
N THR A 185 1.76 -10.82 -9.59
CA THR A 185 0.72 -10.46 -8.62
C THR A 185 -0.48 -9.90 -9.37
N GLU A 186 -1.67 -10.45 -9.12
CA GLU A 186 -2.95 -9.95 -9.63
C GLU A 186 -3.76 -9.27 -8.54
N PHE A 187 -4.52 -8.23 -8.91
CA PHE A 187 -5.35 -7.46 -8.01
C PHE A 187 -6.77 -7.42 -8.54
N LYS A 188 -7.75 -7.65 -7.66
CA LYS A 188 -9.18 -7.43 -7.96
C LYS A 188 -9.74 -6.36 -7.05
N TYR A 189 -10.64 -5.58 -7.60
CA TYR A 189 -11.25 -4.43 -6.93
C TYR A 189 -12.76 -4.56 -6.94
N ASP A 190 -13.41 -3.97 -5.94
CA ASP A 190 -14.85 -3.76 -5.94
C ASP A 190 -15.24 -2.55 -6.81
N GLU A 191 -16.55 -2.23 -6.84
CA GLU A 191 -17.08 -1.10 -7.59
C GLU A 191 -16.57 0.26 -7.06
N LYS A 192 -16.20 0.34 -5.77
CA LYS A 192 -15.66 1.55 -5.12
C LYS A 192 -14.14 1.72 -5.38
N GLY A 193 -13.48 0.73 -5.96
CA GLY A 193 -12.03 0.71 -6.21
C GLY A 193 -11.20 0.23 -5.02
N ASP A 194 -11.82 -0.46 -4.05
CA ASP A 194 -11.11 -1.09 -2.95
C ASP A 194 -10.64 -2.49 -3.33
N ILE A 195 -9.43 -2.86 -2.91
CA ILE A 195 -8.88 -4.19 -3.18
C ILE A 195 -9.68 -5.23 -2.38
N ILE A 196 -10.23 -6.21 -3.09
CA ILE A 196 -10.95 -7.35 -2.50
C ILE A 196 -10.17 -8.66 -2.59
N GLU A 197 -9.24 -8.79 -3.54
CA GLU A 197 -8.39 -9.98 -3.68
C GLU A 197 -7.03 -9.60 -4.25
N ILE A 198 -5.98 -10.26 -3.73
CA ILE A 198 -4.63 -10.26 -4.29
C ILE A 198 -4.19 -11.71 -4.45
N VAL A 199 -3.75 -12.08 -5.65
CA VAL A 199 -3.13 -13.37 -5.94
C VAL A 199 -1.67 -13.12 -6.26
N SER A 200 -0.76 -13.78 -5.55
CA SER A 200 0.69 -13.75 -5.83
C SER A 200 1.14 -15.16 -6.15
N ASP A 201 1.82 -15.33 -7.29
CA ASP A 201 2.34 -16.58 -7.80
C ASP A 201 3.78 -16.34 -8.26
N TYR A 202 4.72 -16.70 -7.41
CA TYR A 202 6.16 -16.64 -7.62
C TYR A 202 6.76 -17.98 -7.22
N GLU A 203 7.87 -18.41 -7.82
CA GLU A 203 8.53 -19.69 -7.60
C GLU A 203 8.68 -20.08 -6.11
N GLU A 204 8.94 -19.09 -5.24
CA GLU A 204 9.13 -19.31 -3.79
C GLU A 204 7.96 -18.82 -2.93
N TYR A 205 6.90 -18.25 -3.53
CA TYR A 205 5.83 -17.61 -2.79
C TYR A 205 4.52 -17.62 -3.56
N GLU A 206 3.63 -18.48 -3.12
CA GLU A 206 2.28 -18.62 -3.65
C GLU A 206 1.25 -18.30 -2.58
N MET A 207 0.38 -17.32 -2.83
CA MET A 207 -0.64 -16.93 -1.85
C MET A 207 -1.78 -16.16 -2.50
N LYS A 208 -3.00 -16.46 -2.03
CA LYS A 208 -4.20 -15.68 -2.31
C LYS A 208 -4.68 -14.99 -1.04
N ARG A 209 -4.92 -13.69 -1.12
CA ARG A 209 -5.42 -12.84 -0.02
C ARG A 209 -6.77 -12.28 -0.39
N LYS A 210 -7.80 -12.48 0.46
CA LYS A 210 -9.12 -11.89 0.27
C LYS A 210 -9.41 -10.91 1.39
N PHE A 211 -9.91 -9.73 1.03
CA PHE A 211 -10.18 -8.63 1.95
C PHE A 211 -11.68 -8.34 2.01
N LYS A 212 -12.14 -7.95 3.18
CA LYS A 212 -13.45 -7.34 3.38
C LYS A 212 -13.26 -6.03 4.12
N SER A 213 -13.80 -4.94 3.57
CA SER A 213 -13.72 -3.60 4.17
C SER A 213 -15.11 -3.09 4.54
N ASN A 214 -15.16 -2.08 5.42
CA ASN A 214 -16.36 -1.32 5.73
C ASN A 214 -16.54 -0.13 4.77
N ASP A 215 -17.60 0.66 4.99
CA ASP A 215 -17.87 1.85 4.16
C ASP A 215 -16.83 2.97 4.33
N LYS A 216 -16.01 2.94 5.37
CA LYS A 216 -14.87 3.84 5.58
C LYS A 216 -13.57 3.32 4.95
N ARG A 217 -13.63 2.20 4.22
CA ARG A 217 -12.48 1.51 3.61
C ARG A 217 -11.52 0.87 4.63
N ASP A 218 -11.93 0.71 5.89
CA ASP A 218 -11.14 -0.03 6.87
C ASP A 218 -11.34 -1.52 6.69
N VAL A 219 -10.25 -2.28 6.70
CA VAL A 219 -10.28 -3.74 6.53
C VAL A 219 -10.91 -4.41 7.76
N LEU A 220 -12.02 -5.11 7.58
CA LEU A 220 -12.69 -5.88 8.64
C LEU A 220 -12.19 -7.33 8.74
N SER A 221 -11.77 -7.90 7.61
CA SER A 221 -11.14 -9.21 7.60
C SER A 221 -10.14 -9.35 6.46
N LEU A 222 -9.11 -10.17 6.72
CA LEU A 222 -8.15 -10.65 5.74
C LEU A 222 -8.10 -12.17 5.86
N LYS A 223 -8.36 -12.89 4.76
CA LYS A 223 -8.21 -14.34 4.67
C LYS A 223 -7.05 -14.69 3.77
N LEU A 224 -6.19 -15.59 4.24
CA LEU A 224 -5.08 -16.13 3.47
C LEU A 224 -5.42 -17.53 3.00
N TYR A 225 -5.17 -17.78 1.71
CA TYR A 225 -5.37 -19.07 1.06
C TYR A 225 -4.10 -19.46 0.31
N ASP A 226 -3.89 -20.77 0.11
CA ASP A 226 -3.01 -21.24 -0.94
C ASP A 226 -3.65 -21.04 -2.34
N LEU A 227 -2.96 -21.41 -3.42
CA LEU A 227 -3.50 -21.29 -4.78
C LEU A 227 -4.63 -22.29 -5.09
N GLU A 228 -4.76 -23.34 -4.30
CA GLU A 228 -5.81 -24.36 -4.40
C GLU A 228 -7.10 -23.97 -3.65
N ASP A 229 -7.16 -22.71 -3.16
CA ASP A 229 -8.28 -22.17 -2.35
C ASP A 229 -8.44 -22.82 -0.95
N ASN A 230 -7.41 -23.47 -0.41
CA ASN A 230 -7.45 -23.93 0.96
C ASN A 230 -7.17 -22.77 1.91
N LEU A 231 -8.07 -22.52 2.88
CA LEU A 231 -7.88 -21.49 3.89
C LEU A 231 -6.67 -21.83 4.78
N MET A 232 -5.73 -20.93 4.90
CA MET A 232 -4.56 -21.06 5.77
C MET A 232 -4.76 -20.34 7.11
N SER A 233 -5.26 -19.11 7.06
CA SER A 233 -5.55 -18.29 8.26
C SER A 233 -6.55 -17.17 7.96
N GLU A 234 -7.20 -16.69 9.02
CA GLU A 234 -8.10 -15.55 8.99
C GLU A 234 -7.72 -14.53 10.06
N TYR A 235 -7.73 -13.26 9.69
CA TYR A 235 -7.52 -12.11 10.54
C TYR A 235 -8.83 -11.32 10.61
N LEU A 236 -9.44 -11.25 11.80
CA LEU A 236 -10.65 -10.48 12.08
C LEU A 236 -10.24 -9.17 12.75
N ILE A 237 -10.58 -8.04 12.14
CA ILE A 237 -10.14 -6.71 12.57
C ILE A 237 -11.34 -5.94 13.10
N THR A 238 -11.26 -5.56 14.37
CA THR A 238 -12.38 -4.96 15.11
C THR A 238 -11.89 -3.82 16.01
N ASN A 239 -12.80 -3.20 16.74
CA ASN A 239 -12.53 -2.20 17.78
C ASN A 239 -11.69 -1.03 17.27
N TYR A 240 -12.02 -0.53 16.08
CA TYR A 240 -11.40 0.67 15.54
C TYR A 240 -11.68 1.89 16.41
N VAL A 241 -10.63 2.59 16.81
CA VAL A 241 -10.67 3.91 17.42
C VAL A 241 -10.07 4.90 16.45
N TYR A 242 -10.68 6.08 16.32
CA TYR A 242 -10.28 7.10 15.34
C TYR A 242 -9.87 8.39 16.04
N ASP A 243 -8.96 9.14 15.43
CA ASP A 243 -8.64 10.50 15.82
C ASP A 243 -9.69 11.51 15.27
N LYS A 244 -9.48 12.79 15.56
CA LYS A 244 -10.35 13.88 15.08
C LYS A 244 -10.37 14.05 13.55
N ASN A 245 -9.38 13.53 12.84
CA ASN A 245 -9.28 13.58 11.38
C ASN A 245 -9.82 12.30 10.72
N HIS A 246 -10.48 11.41 11.49
CA HIS A 246 -11.03 10.14 11.05
C HIS A 246 -9.98 9.10 10.62
N ASN A 247 -8.71 9.26 10.98
CA ASN A 247 -7.71 8.22 10.84
C ASN A 247 -7.82 7.25 12.03
N TRP A 248 -7.79 5.94 11.79
CA TRP A 248 -7.77 5.01 12.91
C TRP A 248 -6.43 5.10 13.66
N ILE A 249 -6.54 5.06 14.99
CA ILE A 249 -5.39 5.14 15.91
C ILE A 249 -5.21 3.90 16.76
N SER A 250 -6.22 3.04 16.82
CA SER A 250 -6.11 1.72 17.46
C SER A 250 -7.08 0.75 16.82
N ARG A 251 -6.72 -0.54 16.78
CA ARG A 251 -7.60 -1.64 16.38
C ARG A 251 -7.14 -2.95 17.01
N LYS A 252 -8.07 -3.90 17.13
CA LYS A 252 -7.82 -5.27 17.58
C LYS A 252 -7.83 -6.21 16.38
N ILE A 253 -6.91 -7.17 16.36
CA ILE A 253 -6.82 -8.22 15.34
C ILE A 253 -6.89 -9.56 16.06
N GLU A 254 -7.83 -10.40 15.68
CA GLU A 254 -7.89 -11.80 16.10
C GLU A 254 -7.40 -12.67 14.95
N VAL A 255 -6.41 -13.50 15.23
CA VAL A 255 -5.87 -14.46 14.26
C VAL A 255 -6.47 -15.83 14.52
N ARG A 256 -6.97 -16.47 13.46
CA ARG A 256 -7.54 -17.82 13.48
C ARG A 256 -6.84 -18.71 12.47
N ASP A 257 -6.74 -20.01 12.78
CA ASP A 257 -6.20 -20.99 11.84
C ASP A 257 -7.24 -21.44 10.81
N LYS A 258 -6.83 -22.35 9.91
CA LYS A 258 -7.68 -22.94 8.87
C LYS A 258 -8.95 -23.62 9.40
N ASN A 259 -8.95 -24.07 10.64
CA ASN A 259 -10.09 -24.73 11.28
C ASN A 259 -10.95 -23.74 12.10
N ASN A 260 -10.73 -22.44 11.92
CA ASN A 260 -11.40 -21.37 12.66
C ASN A 260 -11.08 -21.36 14.17
N ASN A 261 -10.02 -22.06 14.61
CA ASN A 261 -9.57 -22.00 15.99
C ASN A 261 -8.82 -20.72 16.25
N TYR A 262 -9.10 -20.07 17.37
CA TYR A 262 -8.36 -18.93 17.86
C TYR A 262 -6.87 -19.28 18.06
N LYS A 263 -5.98 -18.42 17.60
CA LYS A 263 -4.53 -18.54 17.79
C LYS A 263 -3.96 -17.44 18.66
N GLU A 264 -4.27 -16.20 18.34
CA GLU A 264 -3.75 -15.06 19.08
C GLU A 264 -4.58 -13.80 18.90
N THR A 265 -4.43 -12.87 19.82
CA THR A 265 -4.92 -11.49 19.70
C THR A 265 -3.72 -10.55 19.54
N GLN A 266 -3.87 -9.62 18.60
CA GLN A 266 -2.94 -8.51 18.42
C GLN A 266 -3.68 -7.19 18.60
N ILE A 267 -2.96 -6.16 19.07
CA ILE A 267 -3.44 -4.77 19.12
C ILE A 267 -2.48 -3.94 18.31
N GLU A 268 -3.00 -3.20 17.34
CA GLU A 268 -2.24 -2.18 16.64
C GLU A 268 -2.61 -0.80 17.16
N LYS A 269 -1.60 0.01 17.40
CA LYS A 269 -1.74 1.43 17.80
C LYS A 269 -0.99 2.30 16.81
N ARG A 270 -1.56 3.49 16.48
CA ARG A 270 -0.93 4.50 15.64
C ARG A 270 -0.75 5.81 16.42
N ILE A 271 0.43 6.43 16.25
CA ILE A 271 0.67 7.82 16.58
C ILE A 271 0.82 8.56 15.26
N ILE A 272 -0.07 9.52 15.00
CA ILE A 272 -0.12 10.27 13.74
C ILE A 272 0.26 11.71 14.02
N SER A 273 1.25 12.21 13.29
CA SER A 273 1.64 13.62 13.31
C SER A 273 1.17 14.29 12.02
N TYR A 274 0.76 15.53 12.11
CA TYR A 274 0.24 16.32 10.98
C TYR A 274 1.14 17.52 10.71
N TYR A 275 1.16 17.97 9.46
CA TYR A 275 1.70 19.29 9.13
C TYR A 275 0.81 20.38 9.76
N LYS A 276 1.44 21.51 10.11
CA LYS A 276 0.74 22.70 10.63
C LYS A 276 0.21 23.54 9.49
#